data_a8786e60dd35be007437c00022f821fa
#
_entry.id   a8786e60dd35be007437c00022f821fa
#
_cell.length_a   1.000
_cell.length_b   1.000
_cell.length_c   1.000
_cell.angle_alpha   90.00
_cell.angle_beta   90.00
_cell.angle_gamma   90.00
#
_symmetry.space_group_name_H-M   'P 1'
#
loop_
_entity.id
_entity.type
_entity.pdbx_description
1 polymer ?
#
loop_
_entity_poly.entity_id
_entity_poly.type
_entity_poly.pdbx_seq_one_letter_code
_entity_poly.pdbx_strand_id
1 'polypeptide(L)'
;MDIFEKCYAPSLATDLQEKGVYPYFRALQSRQDVEVMMEGKRRIMLGSNNYLGLTTDPEVIEAGVRTMEKFGTGCSGSRFLNGTLELHLELEEALASFLHKEGVITFGTGFQSNVGIISALVGRHDYVICDRENHASIYAGCQMSYGKMLRYRHSDMEDLEKQLRRVPEQNGALIVTDGVFSMGGDIAKLPEICALAKKYGARVMVDDAHGLGVLG
;
A
#
# COMPACT_ATOMS: atom_id res chain seq x y z
N MET A 1 -31.85 -2.16 16.88
CA MET A 1 -31.44 -1.71 15.55
C MET A 1 -30.58 -2.81 14.95
N ASP A 2 -30.99 -3.37 13.83
CA ASP A 2 -30.22 -4.37 13.12
C ASP A 2 -28.99 -3.72 12.47
N ILE A 3 -27.79 -4.28 12.66
CA ILE A 3 -26.56 -3.78 12.08
C ILE A 3 -26.58 -3.80 10.54
N PHE A 4 -27.36 -4.67 9.94
CA PHE A 4 -27.50 -4.80 8.51
C PHE A 4 -28.50 -3.81 7.88
N GLU A 5 -29.32 -3.12 8.69
CA GLU A 5 -30.32 -2.17 8.20
C GLU A 5 -29.68 -1.10 7.28
N LYS A 6 -28.49 -0.62 7.64
CA LYS A 6 -27.72 0.33 6.82
C LYS A 6 -27.28 -0.21 5.45
N CYS A 7 -27.21 -1.53 5.28
CA CYS A 7 -26.80 -2.15 4.02
C CYS A 7 -27.93 -2.14 2.96
N TYR A 8 -29.15 -1.94 3.41
CA TYR A 8 -30.35 -1.87 2.56
C TYR A 8 -30.79 -0.43 2.29
N ALA A 9 -30.17 0.53 2.95
CA ALA A 9 -30.47 1.94 2.72
C ALA A 9 -30.03 2.37 1.31
N PRO A 10 -30.79 3.23 0.63
CA PRO A 10 -30.36 3.84 -0.63
C PRO A 10 -28.98 4.47 -0.49
N SER A 11 -28.13 4.25 -1.49
CA SER A 11 -26.77 4.73 -1.54
C SER A 11 -26.45 5.32 -2.91
N LEU A 12 -25.35 6.07 -2.99
CA LEU A 12 -24.86 6.56 -4.29
C LEU A 12 -24.64 5.39 -5.28
N ALA A 13 -24.21 4.25 -4.79
CA ALA A 13 -23.99 3.06 -5.63
C ALA A 13 -25.31 2.56 -6.24
N THR A 14 -26.39 2.45 -5.45
CA THR A 14 -27.73 2.04 -5.95
C THR A 14 -28.26 3.05 -6.96
N ASP A 15 -28.13 4.35 -6.69
CA ASP A 15 -28.57 5.41 -7.60
C ASP A 15 -27.84 5.36 -8.96
N LEU A 16 -26.53 5.09 -8.94
CA LEU A 16 -25.73 4.98 -10.16
C LEU A 16 -26.06 3.70 -10.94
N GLN A 17 -26.37 2.60 -10.24
CA GLN A 17 -26.82 1.34 -10.86
C GLN A 17 -28.17 1.51 -11.55
N GLU A 18 -29.14 2.14 -10.89
CA GLU A 18 -30.46 2.43 -11.46
C GLU A 18 -30.37 3.32 -12.71
N LYS A 19 -29.45 4.29 -12.71
CA LYS A 19 -29.17 5.16 -13.87
C LYS A 19 -28.34 4.49 -14.97
N GLY A 20 -27.85 3.25 -14.76
CA GLY A 20 -27.00 2.54 -15.73
C GLY A 20 -25.62 3.14 -15.94
N VAL A 21 -25.15 3.99 -15.00
CA VAL A 21 -23.84 4.68 -15.07
C VAL A 21 -22.87 4.25 -13.97
N TYR A 22 -23.11 3.09 -13.33
CA TYR A 22 -22.23 2.53 -12.30
C TYR A 22 -20.89 2.10 -12.90
N PRO A 23 -19.75 2.72 -12.51
CA PRO A 23 -18.48 2.52 -13.20
C PRO A 23 -17.64 1.37 -12.63
N TYR A 24 -18.04 0.78 -11.48
CA TYR A 24 -17.24 -0.17 -10.74
C TYR A 24 -17.56 -1.63 -11.05
N PHE A 25 -16.62 -2.53 -10.69
CA PHE A 25 -16.76 -3.99 -10.81
C PHE A 25 -17.04 -4.49 -12.24
N ARG A 26 -16.50 -3.80 -13.24
CA ARG A 26 -16.63 -4.19 -14.65
C ARG A 26 -15.66 -5.32 -14.97
N ALA A 27 -16.18 -6.46 -15.45
CA ALA A 27 -15.38 -7.64 -15.71
C ALA A 27 -14.54 -7.52 -16.98
N LEU A 28 -13.24 -7.83 -16.87
CA LEU A 28 -12.33 -8.01 -17.98
C LEU A 28 -12.43 -9.46 -18.50
N GLN A 29 -12.43 -9.62 -19.82
CA GLN A 29 -12.60 -10.89 -20.52
C GLN A 29 -11.33 -11.35 -21.26
N SER A 30 -10.23 -10.65 -21.08
CA SER A 30 -8.94 -10.92 -21.72
C SER A 30 -7.79 -10.77 -20.72
N ARG A 31 -6.56 -11.00 -21.19
CA ARG A 31 -5.36 -10.61 -20.44
C ARG A 31 -5.41 -9.12 -20.11
N GLN A 32 -4.81 -8.73 -19.00
CA GLN A 32 -4.72 -7.34 -18.55
C GLN A 32 -3.51 -6.68 -19.23
N ASP A 33 -3.72 -6.17 -20.42
CA ASP A 33 -2.74 -5.52 -21.28
C ASP A 33 -3.21 -4.09 -21.62
N VAL A 34 -2.49 -3.40 -22.50
CA VAL A 34 -2.86 -2.05 -23.01
C VAL A 34 -4.22 -2.05 -23.73
N GLU A 35 -4.59 -3.18 -24.31
CA GLU A 35 -5.90 -3.42 -24.90
C GLU A 35 -6.58 -4.61 -24.23
N VAL A 36 -7.83 -4.42 -23.84
CA VAL A 36 -8.61 -5.41 -23.12
C VAL A 36 -9.98 -5.63 -23.76
N MET A 37 -10.54 -6.81 -23.57
CA MET A 37 -11.95 -7.08 -23.84
C MET A 37 -12.76 -6.81 -22.56
N MET A 38 -13.72 -5.91 -22.63
CA MET A 38 -14.62 -5.56 -21.54
C MET A 38 -16.04 -5.44 -22.10
N GLU A 39 -16.97 -6.21 -21.53
CA GLU A 39 -18.39 -6.24 -21.96
C GLU A 39 -18.55 -6.50 -23.47
N GLY A 40 -17.77 -7.45 -24.00
CA GLY A 40 -17.77 -7.83 -25.41
C GLY A 40 -17.21 -6.79 -26.38
N LYS A 41 -16.52 -5.75 -25.88
CA LYS A 41 -15.92 -4.69 -26.69
C LYS A 41 -14.44 -4.54 -26.37
N ARG A 42 -13.64 -4.31 -27.41
CA ARG A 42 -12.23 -3.93 -27.27
C ARG A 42 -12.14 -2.51 -26.70
N ARG A 43 -11.30 -2.34 -25.67
CA ARG A 43 -11.06 -1.07 -24.97
C ARG A 43 -9.58 -0.84 -24.80
N ILE A 44 -9.17 0.42 -24.77
CA ILE A 44 -7.83 0.84 -24.36
C ILE A 44 -7.85 0.99 -22.84
N MET A 45 -6.89 0.34 -22.17
CA MET A 45 -6.79 0.37 -20.72
C MET A 45 -5.90 1.53 -20.28
N LEU A 46 -6.52 2.60 -19.75
CA LEU A 46 -5.82 3.77 -19.22
C LEU A 46 -5.77 3.80 -17.67
N GLY A 47 -6.53 2.91 -17.02
CA GLY A 47 -6.68 2.90 -15.56
C GLY A 47 -6.02 1.68 -14.88
N SER A 48 -4.82 1.30 -15.33
CA SER A 48 -4.12 0.11 -14.81
C SER A 48 -2.95 0.50 -13.90
N ASN A 49 -2.72 -0.31 -12.84
CA ASN A 49 -1.49 -0.25 -12.03
C ASN A 49 -0.34 -1.09 -12.64
N ASN A 50 -0.51 -1.65 -13.83
CA ASN A 50 0.53 -2.40 -14.54
C ASN A 50 1.52 -1.43 -15.24
N TYR A 51 2.15 -0.55 -14.47
CA TYR A 51 3.00 0.54 -14.97
C TYR A 51 4.17 0.07 -15.84
N LEU A 52 4.74 -1.08 -15.51
CA LEU A 52 5.91 -1.65 -16.21
C LEU A 52 5.53 -2.66 -17.31
N GLY A 53 4.24 -2.94 -17.49
CA GLY A 53 3.77 -3.90 -18.49
C GLY A 53 4.10 -5.37 -18.19
N LEU A 54 4.52 -5.71 -16.98
CA LEU A 54 5.05 -7.03 -16.63
C LEU A 54 3.95 -8.10 -16.40
N THR A 55 2.70 -7.70 -16.26
CA THR A 55 1.59 -8.64 -15.96
C THR A 55 1.40 -9.71 -17.04
N THR A 56 1.71 -9.39 -18.28
CA THR A 56 1.59 -10.29 -19.45
C THR A 56 2.92 -10.68 -20.07
N ASP A 57 4.02 -10.32 -19.44
CA ASP A 57 5.36 -10.65 -19.90
C ASP A 57 5.58 -12.17 -19.89
N PRO A 58 6.07 -12.76 -21.01
CA PRO A 58 6.26 -14.20 -21.13
C PRO A 58 7.25 -14.78 -20.12
N GLU A 59 8.34 -14.08 -19.79
CA GLU A 59 9.35 -14.55 -18.84
C GLU A 59 8.78 -14.59 -17.42
N VAL A 60 7.97 -13.59 -17.04
CA VAL A 60 7.28 -13.53 -15.75
C VAL A 60 6.25 -14.65 -15.64
N ILE A 61 5.47 -14.89 -16.69
CA ILE A 61 4.49 -15.99 -16.74
C ILE A 61 5.19 -17.34 -16.60
N GLU A 62 6.28 -17.57 -17.34
CA GLU A 62 7.04 -18.82 -17.30
C GLU A 62 7.65 -19.06 -15.91
N ALA A 63 8.19 -18.02 -15.26
CA ALA A 63 8.68 -18.10 -13.89
C ALA A 63 7.56 -18.51 -12.91
N GLY A 64 6.36 -17.98 -13.08
CA GLY A 64 5.17 -18.38 -12.31
C GLY A 64 4.81 -19.86 -12.52
N VAL A 65 4.81 -20.34 -13.76
CA VAL A 65 4.53 -21.74 -14.09
C VAL A 65 5.55 -22.67 -13.43
N ARG A 66 6.86 -22.42 -13.62
CA ARG A 66 7.93 -23.20 -12.98
C ARG A 66 7.81 -23.23 -11.44
N THR A 67 7.43 -22.10 -10.85
CA THR A 67 7.23 -22.01 -9.39
C THR A 67 6.07 -22.88 -8.93
N MET A 68 4.94 -22.85 -9.64
CA MET A 68 3.79 -23.70 -9.32
C MET A 68 4.09 -25.20 -9.50
N GLU A 69 4.88 -25.57 -10.49
CA GLU A 69 5.32 -26.96 -10.70
C GLU A 69 6.23 -27.44 -9.56
N LYS A 70 7.15 -26.56 -9.07
CA LYS A 70 8.09 -26.90 -8.00
C LYS A 70 7.44 -26.93 -6.61
N PHE A 71 6.61 -25.95 -6.29
CA PHE A 71 6.13 -25.71 -4.91
C PHE A 71 4.63 -25.91 -4.73
N GLY A 72 3.86 -26.10 -5.81
CA GLY A 72 2.39 -26.11 -5.76
C GLY A 72 1.81 -24.70 -5.80
N THR A 73 0.50 -24.61 -5.56
CA THR A 73 -0.29 -23.37 -5.74
C THR A 73 -0.35 -22.48 -4.51
N GLY A 74 0.32 -22.85 -3.42
CA GLY A 74 0.29 -22.06 -2.19
C GLY A 74 1.08 -22.67 -1.06
N CYS A 75 1.07 -22.00 0.09
CA CYS A 75 1.71 -22.43 1.30
C CYS A 75 0.71 -23.10 2.23
N SER A 76 1.09 -24.23 2.85
CA SER A 76 0.22 -24.98 3.76
C SER A 76 0.16 -24.43 5.19
N GLY A 77 0.80 -23.29 5.45
CA GLY A 77 0.80 -22.64 6.75
C GLY A 77 1.38 -21.22 6.71
N SER A 78 1.41 -20.58 7.87
CA SER A 78 2.00 -19.24 8.00
C SER A 78 3.53 -19.29 7.85
N ARG A 79 4.12 -18.20 7.39
CA ARG A 79 5.59 -18.07 7.29
C ARG A 79 6.30 -18.30 8.63
N PHE A 80 5.68 -17.92 9.71
CA PHE A 80 6.23 -18.09 11.06
C PHE A 80 6.39 -19.56 11.47
N LEU A 81 5.55 -20.46 10.98
CA LEU A 81 5.56 -21.87 11.36
C LEU A 81 6.16 -22.76 10.25
N ASN A 82 5.36 -23.10 9.25
CA ASN A 82 5.70 -24.10 8.23
C ASN A 82 5.42 -23.65 6.78
N GLY A 83 5.14 -22.37 6.55
CA GLY A 83 4.83 -21.81 5.23
C GLY A 83 5.95 -20.99 4.61
N THR A 84 7.16 -20.94 5.19
CA THR A 84 8.31 -20.30 4.57
C THR A 84 8.93 -21.25 3.55
N LEU A 85 8.87 -20.85 2.28
CA LEU A 85 9.55 -21.53 1.17
C LEU A 85 10.91 -20.88 0.92
N GLU A 86 11.83 -21.63 0.32
CA GLU A 86 13.11 -21.11 -0.17
C GLU A 86 12.93 -19.89 -1.07
N LEU A 87 11.90 -19.93 -1.94
CA LEU A 87 11.51 -18.82 -2.80
C LEU A 87 11.26 -17.49 -2.07
N HIS A 88 10.74 -17.52 -0.85
CA HIS A 88 10.56 -16.29 -0.07
C HIS A 88 11.90 -15.68 0.33
N LEU A 89 12.87 -16.53 0.72
CA LEU A 89 14.19 -16.07 1.14
C LEU A 89 14.98 -15.53 -0.05
N GLU A 90 14.93 -16.22 -1.19
CA GLU A 90 15.55 -15.77 -2.45
C GLU A 90 14.98 -14.42 -2.90
N LEU A 91 13.66 -14.23 -2.83
CA LEU A 91 13.01 -12.97 -3.17
C LEU A 91 13.41 -11.83 -2.22
N GLU A 92 13.44 -12.11 -0.92
CA GLU A 92 13.81 -11.13 0.11
C GLU A 92 15.28 -10.69 -0.05
N GLU A 93 16.19 -11.60 -0.35
CA GLU A 93 17.59 -11.31 -0.63
C GLU A 93 17.77 -10.51 -1.92
N ALA A 94 17.09 -10.91 -2.99
CA ALA A 94 17.14 -10.22 -4.28
C ALA A 94 16.61 -8.78 -4.16
N LEU A 95 15.50 -8.58 -3.47
CA LEU A 95 14.94 -7.25 -3.22
C LEU A 95 15.82 -6.40 -2.32
N ALA A 96 16.42 -6.98 -1.27
CA ALA A 96 17.35 -6.28 -0.39
C ALA A 96 18.56 -5.75 -1.18
N SER A 97 19.13 -6.61 -2.04
CA SER A 97 20.22 -6.24 -2.93
C SER A 97 19.83 -5.15 -3.93
N PHE A 98 18.69 -5.32 -4.60
CA PHE A 98 18.18 -4.36 -5.60
C PHE A 98 17.90 -2.98 -5.00
N LEU A 99 17.30 -2.94 -3.82
CA LEU A 99 16.92 -1.70 -3.12
C LEU A 99 18.03 -1.14 -2.24
N HIS A 100 19.20 -1.78 -2.19
CA HIS A 100 20.32 -1.41 -1.30
C HIS A 100 19.89 -1.27 0.17
N LYS A 101 19.10 -2.23 0.66
CA LYS A 101 18.62 -2.30 2.05
C LYS A 101 19.27 -3.46 2.81
N GLU A 102 19.36 -3.31 4.13
CA GLU A 102 19.93 -4.35 5.01
C GLU A 102 19.07 -5.61 5.08
N GLY A 103 17.76 -5.49 4.84
CA GLY A 103 16.83 -6.60 4.88
C GLY A 103 15.48 -6.24 4.26
N VAL A 104 14.76 -7.28 3.85
CA VAL A 104 13.41 -7.20 3.32
C VAL A 104 12.55 -8.25 4.00
N ILE A 105 11.30 -7.93 4.23
CA ILE A 105 10.25 -8.86 4.63
C ILE A 105 9.09 -8.77 3.64
N THR A 106 8.61 -9.90 3.13
CA THR A 106 7.51 -9.94 2.18
C THR A 106 6.18 -10.24 2.86
N PHE A 107 5.13 -9.58 2.37
CA PHE A 107 3.74 -9.76 2.77
C PHE A 107 2.89 -10.15 1.55
N GLY A 108 1.75 -10.76 1.79
CA GLY A 108 0.83 -11.15 0.71
C GLY A 108 0.19 -9.99 -0.02
N THR A 109 0.09 -8.81 0.60
CA THR A 109 -0.45 -7.58 -0.01
C THR A 109 0.18 -6.33 0.61
N GLY A 110 0.21 -5.21 -0.14
CA GLY A 110 0.62 -3.90 0.39
C GLY A 110 -0.25 -3.43 1.57
N PHE A 111 -1.54 -3.78 1.56
CA PHE A 111 -2.42 -3.49 2.69
C PHE A 111 -1.92 -4.18 3.98
N GLN A 112 -1.57 -5.47 3.90
CA GLN A 112 -1.00 -6.20 5.03
C GLN A 112 0.36 -5.67 5.45
N SER A 113 1.18 -5.19 4.50
CA SER A 113 2.47 -4.56 4.79
C SER A 113 2.28 -3.34 5.69
N ASN A 114 1.43 -2.39 5.29
CA ASN A 114 1.18 -1.18 6.07
C ASN A 114 0.59 -1.48 7.45
N VAL A 115 -0.41 -2.35 7.51
CA VAL A 115 -1.02 -2.76 8.79
C VAL A 115 0.01 -3.45 9.68
N GLY A 116 0.76 -4.41 9.14
CA GLY A 116 1.75 -5.18 9.89
C GLY A 116 2.88 -4.32 10.42
N ILE A 117 3.46 -3.48 9.58
CA ILE A 117 4.60 -2.61 9.96
C ILE A 117 4.18 -1.59 11.01
N ILE A 118 3.12 -0.83 10.75
CA ILE A 118 2.70 0.26 11.63
C ILE A 118 2.26 -0.28 12.99
N SER A 119 1.43 -1.33 13.01
CA SER A 119 0.95 -1.90 14.27
C SER A 119 2.05 -2.58 15.10
N ALA A 120 3.10 -3.10 14.46
CA ALA A 120 4.24 -3.70 15.14
C ALA A 120 5.20 -2.66 15.72
N LEU A 121 5.42 -1.53 15.02
CA LEU A 121 6.41 -0.53 15.41
C LEU A 121 5.88 0.51 16.39
N VAL A 122 4.59 0.87 16.32
CA VAL A 122 4.00 1.98 17.05
C VAL A 122 3.30 1.48 18.31
N GLY A 123 3.96 1.58 19.45
CA GLY A 123 3.48 1.13 20.76
C GLY A 123 2.68 2.20 21.51
N ARG A 124 2.27 1.88 22.76
CA ARG A 124 1.37 2.72 23.59
C ARG A 124 1.87 4.14 23.86
N HIS A 125 3.17 4.31 23.86
CA HIS A 125 3.80 5.60 24.17
C HIS A 125 4.27 6.34 22.93
N ASP A 126 4.15 5.72 21.76
CA ASP A 126 4.62 6.27 20.50
C ASP A 126 3.54 7.06 19.77
N TYR A 127 3.97 7.80 18.77
CA TYR A 127 3.10 8.59 17.90
C TYR A 127 3.31 8.17 16.45
N VAL A 128 2.22 8.05 15.71
CA VAL A 128 2.23 7.95 14.26
C VAL A 128 1.67 9.24 13.67
N ILE A 129 2.41 9.85 12.75
CA ILE A 129 2.05 11.14 12.14
C ILE A 129 1.86 10.89 10.65
N CYS A 130 0.64 11.01 10.15
CA CYS A 130 0.31 10.65 8.78
C CYS A 130 -0.28 11.81 7.99
N ASP A 131 0.04 11.83 6.70
CA ASP A 131 -0.59 12.73 5.74
C ASP A 131 -2.08 12.40 5.63
N ARG A 132 -2.93 13.41 5.44
CA ARG A 132 -4.39 13.23 5.35
C ARG A 132 -4.84 12.48 4.11
N GLU A 133 -4.03 12.44 3.06
CA GLU A 133 -4.35 11.80 1.78
C GLU A 133 -3.71 10.41 1.63
N ASN A 134 -3.05 9.92 2.70
CA ASN A 134 -2.48 8.58 2.71
C ASN A 134 -3.51 7.50 2.37
N HIS A 135 -3.02 6.42 1.80
CA HIS A 135 -3.83 5.25 1.47
C HIS A 135 -4.55 4.67 2.71
N ALA A 136 -5.74 4.13 2.50
CA ALA A 136 -6.59 3.58 3.56
C ALA A 136 -5.91 2.51 4.44
N SER A 137 -4.97 1.73 3.88
CA SER A 137 -4.19 0.73 4.62
C SER A 137 -3.29 1.34 5.69
N ILE A 138 -2.74 2.53 5.45
CA ILE A 138 -1.94 3.28 6.44
C ILE A 138 -2.84 3.67 7.60
N TYR A 139 -4.03 4.21 7.32
CA TYR A 139 -5.01 4.52 8.37
C TYR A 139 -5.43 3.28 9.16
N ALA A 140 -5.65 2.16 8.48
CA ALA A 140 -5.97 0.90 9.15
C ALA A 140 -4.83 0.45 10.08
N GLY A 141 -3.58 0.54 9.63
CA GLY A 141 -2.40 0.27 10.44
C GLY A 141 -2.29 1.18 11.66
N CYS A 142 -2.54 2.49 11.48
CA CYS A 142 -2.58 3.46 12.57
C CYS A 142 -3.67 3.13 13.61
N GLN A 143 -4.86 2.74 13.16
CA GLN A 143 -5.97 2.36 14.04
C GLN A 143 -5.72 1.05 14.80
N MET A 144 -4.96 0.12 14.21
CA MET A 144 -4.59 -1.15 14.83
C MET A 144 -3.38 -1.02 15.76
N SER A 145 -2.60 0.05 15.66
CA SER A 145 -1.51 0.35 16.57
C SER A 145 -2.04 0.80 17.93
N TYR A 146 -1.22 0.68 18.95
CA TYR A 146 -1.55 1.22 20.29
C TYR A 146 -1.13 2.68 20.47
N GLY A 147 -0.44 3.25 19.49
CA GLY A 147 0.09 4.61 19.56
C GLY A 147 -0.96 5.69 19.26
N LYS A 148 -0.55 6.93 19.48
CA LYS A 148 -1.40 8.09 19.18
C LYS A 148 -1.23 8.51 17.74
N MET A 149 -2.33 8.52 16.97
CA MET A 149 -2.34 9.02 15.61
C MET A 149 -2.52 10.54 15.58
N LEU A 150 -1.59 11.23 14.93
CA LEU A 150 -1.70 12.62 14.54
C LEU A 150 -1.78 12.71 13.01
N ARG A 151 -2.52 13.69 12.50
CA ARG A 151 -2.65 13.91 11.06
C ARG A 151 -2.24 15.32 10.72
N TYR A 152 -1.47 15.47 9.64
CA TYR A 152 -1.14 16.77 9.08
C TYR A 152 -1.86 16.98 7.74
N ARG A 153 -2.06 18.23 7.37
CA ARG A 153 -2.67 18.60 6.09
C ARG A 153 -1.77 18.12 4.95
N HIS A 154 -2.41 17.62 3.89
CA HIS A 154 -1.72 17.07 2.73
C HIS A 154 -0.60 17.98 2.23
N SER A 155 0.62 17.40 2.12
CA SER A 155 1.85 18.06 1.65
C SER A 155 2.20 19.37 2.36
N ASP A 156 1.69 19.61 3.58
CA ASP A 156 1.91 20.81 4.38
C ASP A 156 2.99 20.59 5.45
N MET A 157 4.20 21.04 5.17
CA MET A 157 5.36 20.86 6.05
C MET A 157 5.29 21.69 7.35
N GLU A 158 4.60 22.83 7.33
CA GLU A 158 4.38 23.62 8.54
C GLU A 158 3.43 22.90 9.50
N ASP A 159 2.37 22.30 8.96
CA ASP A 159 1.44 21.51 9.78
C ASP A 159 2.09 20.20 10.25
N LEU A 160 2.93 19.54 9.42
CA LEU A 160 3.75 18.40 9.85
C LEU A 160 4.65 18.79 11.04
N GLU A 161 5.38 19.89 10.93
CA GLU A 161 6.23 20.36 12.03
C GLU A 161 5.42 20.68 13.30
N LYS A 162 4.24 21.29 13.15
CA LYS A 162 3.32 21.54 14.25
C LYS A 162 2.89 20.24 14.95
N GLN A 163 2.62 19.16 14.19
CA GLN A 163 2.30 17.87 14.80
C GLN A 163 3.51 17.25 15.51
N LEU A 164 4.70 17.34 14.93
CA LEU A 164 5.94 16.84 15.53
C LEU A 164 6.22 17.51 16.88
N ARG A 165 6.00 18.81 17.02
CA ARG A 165 6.15 19.55 18.29
C ARG A 165 5.19 19.07 19.39
N ARG A 166 4.15 18.32 19.07
CA ARG A 166 3.20 17.76 20.06
C ARG A 166 3.68 16.44 20.65
N VAL A 167 4.71 15.84 20.05
CA VAL A 167 5.29 14.58 20.53
C VAL A 167 6.24 14.91 21.68
N PRO A 168 6.05 14.34 22.88
CA PRO A 168 6.99 14.51 23.98
C PRO A 168 8.35 13.90 23.63
N GLU A 169 9.45 14.52 24.07
CA GLU A 169 10.82 14.13 23.72
C GLU A 169 11.16 12.66 24.06
N GLN A 170 10.52 12.12 25.11
CA GLN A 170 10.75 10.74 25.54
C GLN A 170 9.96 9.70 24.73
N ASN A 171 9.11 10.10 23.79
CA ASN A 171 8.24 9.22 23.03
C ASN A 171 8.76 9.06 21.60
N GLY A 172 8.61 7.85 21.04
CA GLY A 172 8.91 7.58 19.64
C GLY A 172 7.92 8.25 18.68
N ALA A 173 8.38 8.62 17.50
CA ALA A 173 7.54 9.14 16.44
C ALA A 173 7.84 8.46 15.10
N LEU A 174 6.80 8.02 14.41
CA LEU A 174 6.85 7.51 13.04
C LEU A 174 6.04 8.44 12.13
N ILE A 175 6.70 9.07 11.17
CA ILE A 175 6.02 9.78 10.08
C ILE A 175 5.72 8.76 8.98
N VAL A 176 4.47 8.70 8.51
CA VAL A 176 4.06 7.80 7.43
C VAL A 176 3.43 8.60 6.30
N THR A 177 3.90 8.37 5.08
CA THR A 177 3.40 9.03 3.88
C THR A 177 3.43 8.09 2.68
N ASP A 178 2.51 8.26 1.73
CA ASP A 178 2.70 7.71 0.39
C ASP A 178 3.86 8.45 -0.30
N GLY A 179 4.62 7.78 -1.14
CA GLY A 179 5.65 8.40 -1.98
C GLY A 179 5.03 9.13 -3.17
N VAL A 180 4.10 8.45 -3.84
CA VAL A 180 3.21 9.01 -4.86
C VAL A 180 1.77 8.75 -4.43
N PHE A 181 0.98 9.80 -4.30
CA PHE A 181 -0.41 9.71 -3.87
C PHE A 181 -1.31 9.20 -5.01
N SER A 182 -1.94 8.05 -4.82
CA SER A 182 -2.67 7.33 -5.88
C SER A 182 -3.80 8.11 -6.51
N MET A 183 -4.50 8.96 -5.75
CA MET A 183 -5.66 9.71 -6.24
C MET A 183 -5.27 11.07 -6.81
N GLY A 184 -4.31 11.76 -6.22
CA GLY A 184 -3.83 13.07 -6.67
C GLY A 184 -2.75 12.99 -7.75
N GLY A 185 -1.93 11.93 -7.72
CA GLY A 185 -0.77 11.76 -8.61
C GLY A 185 0.41 12.65 -8.25
N ASP A 186 0.34 13.36 -7.14
CA ASP A 186 1.41 14.20 -6.64
C ASP A 186 2.44 13.40 -5.80
N ILE A 187 3.63 13.96 -5.68
CA ILE A 187 4.79 13.34 -5.05
C ILE A 187 5.01 13.94 -3.66
N ALA A 188 5.28 13.09 -2.67
CA ALA A 188 5.61 13.55 -1.33
C ALA A 188 6.90 14.38 -1.29
N LYS A 189 6.92 15.40 -0.43
CA LYS A 189 8.10 16.26 -0.20
C LYS A 189 9.11 15.56 0.69
N LEU A 190 9.63 14.40 0.25
CA LEU A 190 10.50 13.54 1.05
C LEU A 190 11.73 14.23 1.62
N PRO A 191 12.45 15.12 0.88
CA PRO A 191 13.59 15.85 1.46
C PRO A 191 13.22 16.68 2.69
N GLU A 192 12.11 17.42 2.63
CA GLU A 192 11.62 18.26 3.73
C GLU A 192 11.09 17.39 4.88
N ILE A 193 10.36 16.31 4.58
CA ILE A 193 9.90 15.34 5.59
C ILE A 193 11.07 14.73 6.33
N CYS A 194 12.11 14.30 5.61
CA CYS A 194 13.32 13.73 6.22
C CYS A 194 14.09 14.76 7.06
N ALA A 195 14.15 16.01 6.62
CA ALA A 195 14.78 17.09 7.39
C ALA A 195 14.04 17.33 8.73
N LEU A 196 12.70 17.37 8.68
CA LEU A 196 11.88 17.49 9.89
C LEU A 196 11.99 16.25 10.77
N ALA A 197 11.96 15.05 10.20
CA ALA A 197 12.16 13.82 10.94
C ALA A 197 13.49 13.83 11.71
N LYS A 198 14.58 14.19 11.04
CA LYS A 198 15.90 14.32 11.68
C LYS A 198 15.91 15.35 12.80
N LYS A 199 15.28 16.52 12.58
CA LYS A 199 15.20 17.61 13.57
C LYS A 199 14.48 17.18 14.85
N TYR A 200 13.44 16.36 14.75
CA TYR A 200 12.61 15.94 15.87
C TYR A 200 12.86 14.48 16.34
N GLY A 201 13.91 13.82 15.83
CA GLY A 201 14.24 12.45 16.22
C GLY A 201 13.21 11.40 15.76
N ALA A 202 12.36 11.73 14.77
CA ALA A 202 11.36 10.83 14.22
C ALA A 202 11.95 9.89 13.16
N ARG A 203 11.25 8.78 12.87
CA ARG A 203 11.52 7.89 11.73
C ARG A 203 10.50 8.15 10.63
N VAL A 204 10.86 7.78 9.40
CA VAL A 204 10.00 7.94 8.23
C VAL A 204 9.73 6.57 7.60
N MET A 205 8.47 6.31 7.34
CA MET A 205 7.99 5.19 6.53
C MET A 205 7.35 5.76 5.27
N VAL A 206 7.73 5.25 4.11
CA VAL A 206 7.16 5.63 2.81
C VAL A 206 6.48 4.43 2.20
N ASP A 207 5.21 4.57 1.82
CA ASP A 207 4.49 3.64 0.95
C ASP A 207 4.81 4.02 -0.49
N ASP A 208 5.63 3.22 -1.14
CA ASP A 208 6.10 3.48 -2.51
C ASP A 208 5.41 2.59 -3.55
N ALA A 209 4.16 2.24 -3.33
CA ALA A 209 3.38 1.38 -4.22
C ALA A 209 3.26 1.91 -5.66
N HIS A 210 3.37 3.21 -5.84
CA HIS A 210 3.22 3.88 -7.14
C HIS A 210 4.52 4.51 -7.67
N GLY A 211 5.61 4.49 -6.92
CA GLY A 211 6.88 5.14 -7.29
C GLY A 211 7.95 4.20 -7.78
N LEU A 212 8.11 3.03 -7.13
CA LEU A 212 9.18 2.07 -7.45
C LEU A 212 9.10 1.59 -8.91
N GLY A 213 10.22 1.77 -9.63
CA GLY A 213 10.32 1.41 -11.05
C GLY A 213 9.64 2.42 -11.99
N VAL A 214 8.98 3.45 -11.48
CA VAL A 214 8.31 4.52 -12.26
C VAL A 214 9.09 5.83 -12.13
N LEU A 215 9.48 6.20 -10.92
CA LEU A 215 10.25 7.42 -10.64
C LEU A 215 11.73 7.15 -10.36
N GLY A 216 12.09 5.94 -10.05
CA GLY A 216 13.46 5.52 -9.73
C GLY A 216 13.52 4.27 -8.89
#